data_326ed5631c28614cae18948c7627c429
#
_entry.id   326ed5631c28614cae18948c7627c429
#
_cell.length_a   1.000
_cell.length_b   1.000
_cell.length_c   1.000
_cell.angle_alpha   90.00
_cell.angle_beta   90.00
_cell.angle_gamma   90.00
#
_symmetry.space_group_name_H-M   'P 1'
#
loop_
_entity.id
_entity.type
_entity.pdbx_description
1 polymer ?
#
loop_
_entity_poly.entity_id
_entity_poly.type
_entity_poly.pdbx_seq_one_letter_code
_entity_poly.pdbx_strand_id
1 'polypeptide(L)'
;VRQSIVVLVFVSLMAASCGWTPPGVTSHKPDTCSDADGPTAESVRLAIATLPVATPGSGWTEAARGHTGNCRLYWVQVQPAPSTAASPVQLLFFDHNMPLGTPTPNPKPRTSVLSATDDVVTVQYQWQVAGDSACCPTGKGSVQYQIGAGGKLVTRGAVPNQNQ
;
A
#
# COMPACT_ATOMS: atom_id res chain seq x y z
N VAL A 1 26.13 -75.27 -15.64
CA VAL A 1 25.21 -74.28 -15.09
C VAL A 1 26.04 -73.19 -14.42
N ARG A 2 26.20 -72.02 -15.09
CA ARG A 2 26.95 -70.89 -14.59
C ARG A 2 25.96 -69.82 -14.08
N GLN A 3 26.00 -69.59 -12.79
CA GLN A 3 25.28 -68.49 -12.15
C GLN A 3 26.10 -67.21 -12.27
N SER A 4 25.58 -66.21 -12.98
CA SER A 4 26.15 -64.85 -13.04
C SER A 4 25.53 -64.01 -11.95
N ILE A 5 26.37 -63.59 -11.02
CA ILE A 5 25.99 -62.65 -9.96
C ILE A 5 26.14 -61.24 -10.56
N VAL A 6 25.04 -60.54 -10.71
CA VAL A 6 25.01 -59.08 -11.07
C VAL A 6 25.08 -58.28 -9.78
N VAL A 7 26.21 -57.63 -9.56
CA VAL A 7 26.39 -56.69 -8.46
C VAL A 7 25.89 -55.33 -8.93
N LEU A 8 24.76 -54.88 -8.40
CA LEU A 8 24.20 -53.54 -8.58
C LEU A 8 24.91 -52.59 -7.61
N VAL A 9 25.81 -51.78 -8.14
CA VAL A 9 26.44 -50.69 -7.41
C VAL A 9 25.48 -49.48 -7.44
N PHE A 10 24.84 -49.19 -6.33
CA PHE A 10 24.10 -47.94 -6.13
C PHE A 10 25.08 -46.81 -5.87
N VAL A 11 25.31 -45.96 -6.86
CA VAL A 11 26.00 -44.71 -6.70
C VAL A 11 24.97 -43.67 -6.17
N SER A 12 25.02 -43.40 -4.88
CA SER A 12 24.25 -42.31 -4.24
C SER A 12 24.90 -40.97 -4.61
N LEU A 13 24.33 -40.24 -5.56
CA LEU A 13 24.66 -38.83 -5.80
C LEU A 13 24.07 -38.02 -4.65
N MET A 14 24.93 -37.62 -3.73
CA MET A 14 24.65 -36.54 -2.80
C MET A 14 24.72 -35.21 -3.57
N ALA A 15 23.57 -34.70 -4.00
CA ALA A 15 23.45 -33.31 -4.47
C ALA A 15 23.60 -32.36 -3.26
N ALA A 16 24.82 -31.87 -3.04
CA ALA A 16 25.02 -30.70 -2.19
C ALA A 16 24.39 -29.52 -2.91
N SER A 17 23.16 -29.17 -2.50
CA SER A 17 22.53 -27.92 -2.90
C SER A 17 23.24 -26.76 -2.20
N CYS A 18 24.32 -26.25 -2.81
CA CYS A 18 24.83 -24.92 -2.47
C CYS A 18 23.72 -23.94 -2.80
N GLY A 19 23.06 -23.41 -1.76
CA GLY A 19 22.09 -22.33 -1.86
C GLY A 19 22.78 -21.09 -2.38
N TRP A 20 22.85 -20.94 -3.69
CA TRP A 20 23.27 -19.68 -4.32
C TRP A 20 22.10 -18.72 -4.27
N THR A 21 22.12 -17.75 -3.34
CA THR A 21 21.23 -16.59 -3.34
C THR A 21 21.80 -15.55 -4.29
N PRO A 22 21.10 -15.20 -5.39
CA PRO A 22 21.58 -14.14 -6.29
C PRO A 22 21.67 -12.82 -5.52
N PRO A 23 22.76 -12.03 -5.73
CA PRO A 23 22.90 -10.70 -5.12
C PRO A 23 21.77 -9.82 -5.65
N GLY A 24 20.93 -9.28 -4.75
CA GLY A 24 19.81 -8.39 -5.10
C GLY A 24 18.43 -8.86 -4.64
N VAL A 25 18.29 -10.04 -4.06
CA VAL A 25 17.04 -10.42 -3.38
C VAL A 25 17.04 -9.73 -2.02
N THR A 26 16.43 -8.55 -1.96
CA THR A 26 16.04 -7.96 -0.68
C THR A 26 15.11 -8.96 0.01
N SER A 27 15.58 -9.53 1.11
CA SER A 27 14.75 -10.37 1.95
C SER A 27 13.58 -9.52 2.43
N HIS A 28 12.43 -9.67 1.80
CA HIS A 28 11.20 -9.07 2.32
C HIS A 28 10.94 -9.74 3.66
N LYS A 29 10.94 -8.94 4.72
CA LYS A 29 10.46 -9.39 6.04
C LYS A 29 9.07 -9.98 5.81
N PRO A 30 8.79 -11.22 6.22
CA PRO A 30 7.47 -11.79 6.08
C PRO A 30 6.44 -10.86 6.71
N ASP A 31 5.31 -10.66 6.02
CA ASP A 31 4.19 -9.95 6.60
C ASP A 31 3.63 -10.80 7.74
N THR A 32 3.65 -10.24 8.93
CA THR A 32 3.17 -10.89 10.16
C THR A 32 1.86 -10.28 10.66
N CYS A 33 1.33 -9.27 9.95
CA CYS A 33 0.08 -8.63 10.32
C CYS A 33 -1.10 -9.49 9.87
N SER A 34 -2.11 -9.56 10.73
CA SER A 34 -3.37 -10.24 10.40
C SER A 34 -4.35 -9.23 9.81
N ASP A 35 -5.13 -9.64 8.82
CA ASP A 35 -6.25 -8.84 8.31
C ASP A 35 -7.26 -8.48 9.41
N ALA A 36 -7.35 -9.31 10.45
CA ALA A 36 -8.22 -9.07 11.61
C ALA A 36 -7.72 -7.92 12.51
N ASP A 37 -6.45 -7.54 12.41
CA ASP A 37 -5.88 -6.41 13.17
C ASP A 37 -6.22 -5.05 12.54
N GLY A 38 -6.63 -5.05 11.29
CA GLY A 38 -6.94 -3.86 10.50
C GLY A 38 -8.41 -3.44 10.57
N PRO A 39 -8.77 -2.40 9.79
CA PRO A 39 -10.12 -1.87 9.76
C PRO A 39 -11.09 -2.89 9.17
N THR A 40 -12.19 -3.11 9.88
CA THR A 40 -13.31 -3.94 9.41
C THR A 40 -14.01 -3.26 8.22
N ALA A 41 -14.72 -4.04 7.43
CA ALA A 41 -15.55 -3.51 6.33
C ALA A 41 -16.55 -2.45 6.83
N GLU A 42 -17.10 -2.63 8.04
CA GLU A 42 -18.02 -1.68 8.64
C GLU A 42 -17.31 -0.36 9.00
N SER A 43 -16.12 -0.42 9.62
CA SER A 43 -15.34 0.79 9.94
C SER A 43 -14.94 1.56 8.68
N VAL A 44 -14.56 0.84 7.61
CA VAL A 44 -14.25 1.45 6.31
C VAL A 44 -15.50 2.11 5.72
N ARG A 45 -16.65 1.43 5.75
CA ARG A 45 -17.92 1.97 5.26
C ARG A 45 -18.31 3.26 6.00
N LEU A 46 -18.19 3.27 7.31
CA LEU A 46 -18.47 4.47 8.13
C LEU A 46 -17.51 5.60 7.82
N ALA A 47 -16.22 5.33 7.65
CA ALA A 47 -15.24 6.33 7.28
C ALA A 47 -15.52 6.89 5.87
N ILE A 48 -15.87 6.06 4.91
CA ILE A 48 -16.29 6.48 3.56
C ILE A 48 -17.49 7.42 3.63
N ALA A 49 -18.46 7.17 4.51
CA ALA A 49 -19.64 8.00 4.64
C ALA A 49 -19.35 9.45 5.12
N THR A 50 -18.16 9.70 5.66
CA THR A 50 -17.72 11.06 6.07
C THR A 50 -17.06 11.84 4.92
N LEU A 51 -16.76 11.18 3.81
CA LEU A 51 -16.10 11.83 2.68
C LEU A 51 -17.06 12.72 1.89
N PRO A 52 -16.55 13.77 1.26
CA PRO A 52 -17.34 14.56 0.32
C PRO A 52 -17.76 13.67 -0.86
N VAL A 53 -18.84 14.05 -1.55
CA VAL A 53 -19.30 13.34 -2.75
C VAL A 53 -18.17 13.31 -3.79
N ALA A 54 -17.79 12.12 -4.22
CA ALA A 54 -16.67 11.95 -5.16
C ALA A 54 -16.97 12.58 -6.54
N THR A 55 -18.12 12.20 -7.10
CA THR A 55 -18.64 12.66 -8.39
C THR A 55 -20.15 12.49 -8.33
N PRO A 56 -20.94 13.40 -8.92
CA PRO A 56 -22.39 13.24 -8.96
C PRO A 56 -22.78 11.88 -9.54
N GLY A 57 -23.57 11.12 -8.78
CA GLY A 57 -24.07 9.80 -9.20
C GLY A 57 -23.13 8.61 -8.98
N SER A 58 -21.90 8.81 -8.47
CA SER A 58 -20.99 7.70 -8.10
C SER A 58 -20.67 7.70 -6.61
N GLY A 59 -20.58 6.50 -6.03
CA GLY A 59 -20.10 6.29 -4.66
C GLY A 59 -18.61 6.02 -4.60
N TRP A 60 -18.04 6.16 -3.41
CA TRP A 60 -16.69 5.72 -3.11
C TRP A 60 -16.63 4.20 -3.00
N THR A 61 -15.60 3.60 -3.59
CA THR A 61 -15.29 2.18 -3.48
C THR A 61 -13.85 1.99 -3.07
N GLU A 62 -13.59 0.97 -2.29
CA GLU A 62 -12.23 0.58 -1.94
C GLU A 62 -11.49 0.06 -3.17
N ALA A 63 -10.28 0.56 -3.40
CA ALA A 63 -9.40 0.18 -4.50
C ALA A 63 -8.17 -0.59 -4.02
N ALA A 64 -7.65 -0.26 -2.84
CA ALA A 64 -6.49 -0.91 -2.24
C ALA A 64 -6.46 -0.68 -0.73
N ARG A 65 -5.76 -1.53 -0.01
CA ARG A 65 -5.43 -1.36 1.41
C ARG A 65 -4.05 -1.89 1.73
N GLY A 66 -3.54 -1.53 2.88
CA GLY A 66 -2.29 -2.03 3.42
C GLY A 66 -2.02 -1.46 4.80
N HIS A 67 -0.84 -1.76 5.32
CA HIS A 67 -0.46 -1.40 6.68
C HIS A 67 1.05 -1.20 6.80
N THR A 68 1.49 -0.65 7.92
CA THR A 68 2.88 -0.57 8.36
C THR A 68 3.36 -1.90 8.93
N GLY A 69 4.66 -2.15 8.90
CA GLY A 69 5.26 -3.41 9.36
C GLY A 69 5.10 -3.69 10.85
N ASN A 70 4.73 -2.69 11.67
CA ASN A 70 4.37 -2.84 13.08
C ASN A 70 2.88 -3.16 13.31
N CYS A 71 2.10 -3.37 12.22
CA CYS A 71 0.67 -3.72 12.23
C CYS A 71 -0.21 -2.70 12.95
N ARG A 72 0.18 -1.43 12.95
CA ARG A 72 -0.54 -0.40 13.68
C ARG A 72 -1.24 0.61 12.78
N LEU A 73 -0.51 1.24 11.85
CA LEU A 73 -1.08 2.19 10.90
C LEU A 73 -1.57 1.46 9.67
N TYR A 74 -2.87 1.45 9.47
CA TYR A 74 -3.53 0.91 8.28
C TYR A 74 -4.01 2.03 7.37
N TRP A 75 -4.03 1.75 6.07
CA TRP A 75 -4.57 2.68 5.09
C TRP A 75 -5.51 1.95 4.12
N VAL A 76 -6.55 2.66 3.70
CA VAL A 76 -7.49 2.22 2.67
C VAL A 76 -7.57 3.31 1.62
N GLN A 77 -7.27 2.96 0.38
CA GLN A 77 -7.42 3.84 -0.76
C GLN A 77 -8.81 3.65 -1.36
N VAL A 78 -9.51 4.76 -1.53
CA VAL A 78 -10.86 4.77 -2.11
C VAL A 78 -10.93 5.69 -3.33
N GLN A 79 -11.75 5.33 -4.28
CA GLN A 79 -11.99 6.06 -5.52
C GLN A 79 -13.43 5.85 -6.00
N PRO A 80 -13.99 6.72 -6.85
CA PRO A 80 -15.32 6.49 -7.42
C PRO A 80 -15.32 5.28 -8.38
N ALA A 81 -16.45 4.63 -8.53
CA ALA A 81 -16.64 3.58 -9.52
C ALA A 81 -17.71 4.00 -10.54
N PRO A 82 -17.40 3.97 -11.86
CA PRO A 82 -16.12 3.65 -12.49
C PRO A 82 -15.05 4.73 -12.27
N SER A 83 -13.77 4.34 -12.28
CA SER A 83 -12.66 5.25 -12.09
C SER A 83 -11.79 5.39 -13.35
N THR A 84 -11.15 6.54 -13.49
CA THR A 84 -10.18 6.87 -14.54
C THR A 84 -8.89 7.42 -13.88
N ALA A 85 -7.83 7.62 -14.65
CA ALA A 85 -6.61 8.24 -14.14
C ALA A 85 -6.80 9.66 -13.58
N ALA A 86 -7.88 10.35 -13.96
CA ALA A 86 -8.25 11.67 -13.46
C ALA A 86 -9.25 11.63 -12.31
N SER A 87 -9.75 10.47 -11.94
CA SER A 87 -10.69 10.33 -10.83
C SER A 87 -10.06 10.75 -9.51
N PRO A 88 -10.83 11.38 -8.62
CA PRO A 88 -10.34 11.71 -7.29
C PRO A 88 -10.03 10.43 -6.51
N VAL A 89 -8.95 10.48 -5.75
CA VAL A 89 -8.52 9.40 -4.85
C VAL A 89 -8.46 9.97 -3.45
N GLN A 90 -8.93 9.21 -2.48
CA GLN A 90 -8.76 9.55 -1.07
C GLN A 90 -8.14 8.37 -0.32
N LEU A 91 -7.35 8.69 0.70
CA LEU A 91 -6.83 7.73 1.65
C LEU A 91 -7.57 7.89 2.98
N LEU A 92 -7.92 6.77 3.57
CA LEU A 92 -8.45 6.68 4.92
C LEU A 92 -7.38 6.00 5.77
N PHE A 93 -7.00 6.63 6.87
CA PHE A 93 -6.03 6.07 7.81
C PHE A 93 -6.72 5.56 9.08
N PHE A 94 -6.17 4.48 9.63
CA PHE A 94 -6.69 3.84 10.84
C PHE A 94 -5.55 3.44 11.78
N ASP A 95 -5.75 3.59 13.09
CA ASP A 95 -4.95 2.89 14.10
C ASP A 95 -5.69 1.59 14.40
N HIS A 96 -5.22 0.47 13.82
CA HIS A 96 -5.96 -0.79 13.77
C HIS A 96 -7.35 -0.57 13.14
N ASN A 97 -8.41 -0.72 13.93
CA ASN A 97 -9.78 -0.50 13.48
C ASN A 97 -10.33 0.92 13.76
N MET A 98 -9.55 1.79 14.42
CA MET A 98 -9.97 3.14 14.80
C MET A 98 -9.66 4.15 13.69
N PRO A 99 -10.63 4.87 13.13
CA PRO A 99 -10.36 5.85 12.09
C PRO A 99 -9.55 7.03 12.63
N LEU A 100 -8.47 7.37 11.92
CA LEU A 100 -7.62 8.53 12.17
C LEU A 100 -7.96 9.72 11.25
N GLY A 101 -8.76 9.47 10.21
CA GLY A 101 -9.16 10.47 9.22
C GLY A 101 -8.41 10.35 7.90
N THR A 102 -8.42 11.45 7.16
CA THR A 102 -7.83 11.57 5.82
C THR A 102 -6.57 12.43 5.82
N PRO A 103 -5.63 12.19 4.90
CA PRO A 103 -4.40 12.98 4.80
C PRO A 103 -4.62 14.38 4.26
N THR A 104 -5.71 14.56 3.49
CA THR A 104 -6.10 15.84 2.88
C THR A 104 -7.60 16.06 3.06
N PRO A 105 -8.04 17.32 3.26
CA PRO A 105 -9.47 17.64 3.37
C PRO A 105 -10.25 17.24 2.12
N ASN A 106 -9.64 17.43 0.95
CA ASN A 106 -10.24 17.14 -0.33
C ASN A 106 -9.50 15.98 -1.02
N PRO A 107 -10.23 15.08 -1.67
CA PRO A 107 -9.65 14.03 -2.51
C PRO A 107 -8.83 14.64 -3.65
N LYS A 108 -7.72 13.99 -4.01
CA LYS A 108 -6.86 14.43 -5.10
C LYS A 108 -6.65 13.30 -6.11
N PRO A 109 -6.69 13.60 -7.42
CA PRO A 109 -6.35 12.60 -8.41
C PRO A 109 -4.87 12.19 -8.28
N ARG A 110 -4.53 11.03 -8.78
CA ARG A 110 -3.14 10.52 -8.84
C ARG A 110 -2.43 10.50 -7.47
N THR A 111 -3.20 10.22 -6.42
CA THR A 111 -2.67 9.93 -5.10
C THR A 111 -2.40 8.43 -5.00
N SER A 112 -1.21 8.05 -4.54
CA SER A 112 -0.84 6.63 -4.39
C SER A 112 0.08 6.41 -3.20
N VAL A 113 -0.02 5.25 -2.58
CA VAL A 113 0.94 4.82 -1.56
C VAL A 113 2.17 4.26 -2.27
N LEU A 114 3.35 4.85 -2.01
CA LEU A 114 4.63 4.39 -2.55
C LEU A 114 5.24 3.26 -1.75
N SER A 115 5.17 3.38 -0.44
CA SER A 115 5.75 2.41 0.47
C SER A 115 5.13 2.50 1.86
N ALA A 116 5.19 1.40 2.57
CA ALA A 116 4.96 1.34 4.00
C ALA A 116 6.19 0.69 4.65
N THR A 117 6.75 1.34 5.65
CA THR A 117 7.85 0.83 6.47
C THR A 117 7.32 0.35 7.83
N ASP A 118 8.17 0.18 8.83
CA ASP A 118 7.73 -0.34 10.13
C ASP A 118 6.65 0.54 10.80
N ASP A 119 6.71 1.87 10.66
CA ASP A 119 5.80 2.81 11.31
C ASP A 119 5.33 3.97 10.43
N VAL A 120 5.77 4.03 9.16
CA VAL A 120 5.53 5.16 8.26
C VAL A 120 4.93 4.69 6.94
N VAL A 121 3.90 5.39 6.48
CA VAL A 121 3.34 5.27 5.14
C VAL A 121 3.77 6.48 4.31
N THR A 122 4.42 6.24 3.18
CA THR A 122 4.81 7.29 2.22
C THR A 122 3.80 7.37 1.10
N VAL A 123 3.19 8.54 0.95
CA VAL A 123 2.18 8.83 -0.06
C VAL A 123 2.74 9.77 -1.10
N GLN A 124 2.57 9.44 -2.37
CA GLN A 124 2.90 10.31 -3.50
C GLN A 124 1.66 11.04 -3.98
N TYR A 125 1.85 12.31 -4.27
CA TYR A 125 0.89 13.18 -4.96
C TYR A 125 1.47 13.59 -6.30
N GLN A 126 0.63 13.63 -7.34
CA GLN A 126 1.02 14.13 -8.64
C GLN A 126 0.03 15.21 -9.08
N TRP A 127 0.54 16.24 -9.75
CA TRP A 127 -0.27 17.34 -10.25
C TRP A 127 0.28 17.89 -11.56
N GLN A 128 -0.58 18.52 -12.32
CA GLN A 128 -0.17 19.18 -13.56
C GLN A 128 0.63 20.45 -13.26
N VAL A 129 1.73 20.63 -13.98
CA VAL A 129 2.48 21.87 -14.04
C VAL A 129 2.16 22.55 -15.36
N ALA A 130 2.36 23.87 -15.45
CA ALA A 130 2.10 24.62 -16.69
C ALA A 130 2.85 24.02 -17.86
N GLY A 131 2.13 23.68 -18.92
CA GLY A 131 2.67 23.01 -20.10
C GLY A 131 2.52 21.48 -20.14
N ASP A 132 2.09 20.87 -19.05
CA ASP A 132 1.82 19.43 -19.04
C ASP A 132 0.58 19.08 -19.88
N SER A 133 0.64 17.94 -20.55
CA SER A 133 -0.54 17.36 -21.16
C SER A 133 -1.46 16.71 -20.08
N ALA A 134 -2.76 16.64 -20.35
CA ALA A 134 -3.75 16.10 -19.40
C ALA A 134 -3.44 14.66 -18.92
N CYS A 135 -2.79 13.85 -19.78
CA CYS A 135 -2.42 12.47 -19.44
C CYS A 135 -1.24 12.38 -18.47
N CYS A 136 -0.33 13.37 -18.50
CA CYS A 136 1.04 13.13 -18.08
C CYS A 136 1.58 14.27 -17.20
N PRO A 137 1.09 14.39 -15.94
CA PRO A 137 1.54 15.42 -15.01
C PRO A 137 3.00 15.19 -14.61
N THR A 138 3.78 16.25 -14.58
CA THR A 138 5.19 16.22 -14.19
C THR A 138 5.43 16.62 -12.74
N GLY A 139 4.50 17.37 -12.14
CA GLY A 139 4.58 17.72 -10.73
C GLY A 139 4.44 16.48 -9.84
N LYS A 140 5.41 16.27 -8.94
CA LYS A 140 5.42 15.12 -8.01
C LYS A 140 5.94 15.56 -6.64
N GLY A 141 5.33 15.03 -5.59
CA GLY A 141 5.81 15.20 -4.23
C GLY A 141 5.34 14.06 -3.35
N SER A 142 6.08 13.78 -2.30
CA SER A 142 5.72 12.74 -1.34
C SER A 142 5.68 13.27 0.09
N VAL A 143 4.81 12.68 0.89
CA VAL A 143 4.63 13.00 2.31
C VAL A 143 4.60 11.69 3.09
N GLN A 144 5.22 11.72 4.26
CA GLN A 144 5.20 10.60 5.18
C GLN A 144 4.12 10.81 6.24
N TYR A 145 3.39 9.74 6.54
CA TYR A 145 2.34 9.69 7.54
C TYR A 145 2.67 8.63 8.58
N GLN A 146 2.45 8.99 9.84
CA GLN A 146 2.66 8.08 10.99
C GLN A 146 1.68 8.40 12.10
N ILE A 147 1.56 7.52 13.07
CA ILE A 147 0.82 7.79 14.31
C ILE A 147 1.76 8.50 15.27
N GLY A 148 1.41 9.74 15.65
CA GLY A 148 2.16 10.53 16.63
C GLY A 148 1.93 10.07 18.07
N ALA A 149 2.66 10.68 19.01
CA ALA A 149 2.61 10.35 20.43
C ALA A 149 1.18 10.49 21.05
N GLY A 150 0.33 11.33 20.47
CA GLY A 150 -1.07 11.49 20.91
C GLY A 150 -2.06 10.54 20.25
N GLY A 151 -1.63 9.50 19.52
CA GLY A 151 -2.51 8.58 18.80
C GLY A 151 -3.20 9.21 17.59
N LYS A 152 -2.72 10.34 17.12
CA LYS A 152 -3.26 11.07 15.96
C LYS A 152 -2.36 10.87 14.75
N LEU A 153 -2.96 10.93 13.57
CA LEU A 153 -2.21 10.97 12.32
C LEU A 153 -1.37 12.25 12.27
N VAL A 154 -0.07 12.11 12.06
CA VAL A 154 0.87 13.22 11.87
C VAL A 154 1.62 13.07 10.55
N THR A 155 2.00 14.20 9.95
CA THR A 155 2.74 14.27 8.70
C THR A 155 4.17 14.70 8.94
N ARG A 156 5.08 14.14 8.15
CA ARG A 156 6.44 14.67 7.97
C ARG A 156 6.53 15.28 6.58
N GLY A 157 6.65 16.60 6.54
CA GLY A 157 6.61 17.40 5.32
C GLY A 157 5.23 18.01 5.05
N ALA A 158 5.22 19.02 4.20
CA ALA A 158 3.98 19.66 3.75
C ALA A 158 3.35 18.84 2.63
N VAL A 159 2.03 18.66 2.67
CA VAL A 159 1.32 18.06 1.54
C VAL A 159 1.43 19.02 0.36
N PRO A 160 1.99 18.56 -0.77
CA PRO A 160 2.18 19.44 -1.92
C PRO A 160 0.85 19.82 -2.54
N ASN A 161 0.81 20.99 -3.16
CA ASN A 161 -0.29 21.44 -3.99
C ASN A 161 -1.68 21.43 -3.30
N GLN A 162 -1.75 21.98 -2.08
CA GLN A 162 -2.99 22.05 -1.30
C GLN A 162 -4.08 22.91 -1.95
N ASN A 163 -3.70 23.84 -2.84
CA ASN A 163 -4.57 24.87 -3.41
C ASN A 163 -5.08 24.56 -4.82
N GLN A 164 -4.89 23.34 -5.32
CA GLN A 164 -5.42 22.89 -6.61
C GLN A 164 -6.45 21.79 -6.45
#